data_2ee63148142f2f715e7e32289b5dcf8b
#
_entry.id   2ee63148142f2f715e7e32289b5dcf8b
#
_cell.length_a   1.000
_cell.length_b   1.000
_cell.length_c   1.000
_cell.angle_alpha   90.00
_cell.angle_beta   90.00
_cell.angle_gamma   90.00
#
_symmetry.space_group_name_H-M   'P 1'
#
loop_
_entity.id
_entity.type
_entity.pdbx_description
1 polymer ?
#
loop_
_entity_poly.entity_id
_entity_poly.type
_entity_poly.pdbx_seq_one_letter_code
_entity_poly.pdbx_strand_id
1 'polypeptide(L)'
;MSMEHEQNDAIPEIDEALMTLLSLLWEAAQTSPGKPWSLAKLRKRADVSMSTLLRCLNALVSAGLVTLVTREDGTGNAELSVAGHDLCAAVFSQAPTGGT
;
A
#
# COMPACT_ATOMS: atom_id res chain seq x y z
N MET A 1 24.14 18.73 -10.16
CA MET A 1 23.01 19.06 -10.28
C MET A 1 22.02 18.11 -10.59
N SER A 2 22.02 17.58 -11.66
CA SER A 2 20.97 16.71 -11.94
C SER A 2 20.90 15.53 -11.07
N MET A 3 21.95 15.09 -10.52
CA MET A 3 21.88 13.95 -9.69
C MET A 3 21.04 14.12 -8.54
N GLU A 4 21.06 15.26 -7.97
CA GLU A 4 20.30 15.48 -6.84
C GLU A 4 18.90 15.19 -7.05
N HIS A 5 18.37 15.69 -8.13
CA HIS A 5 16.99 15.46 -8.22
C HIS A 5 16.69 14.08 -8.66
N GLU A 6 17.62 13.34 -9.13
CA GLU A 6 17.34 11.98 -9.36
C GLU A 6 16.98 11.27 -8.12
N GLN A 7 17.71 11.48 -7.06
CA GLN A 7 17.38 10.87 -5.83
C GLN A 7 16.09 11.32 -5.33
N ASN A 8 15.86 12.59 -5.39
CA ASN A 8 14.64 13.13 -4.88
C ASN A 8 13.47 12.58 -5.62
N ASP A 9 13.61 12.42 -6.91
CA ASP A 9 12.53 11.89 -7.69
C ASP A 9 12.16 10.51 -7.26
N ALA A 10 13.14 9.69 -7.05
CA ALA A 10 12.86 8.32 -6.71
C ALA A 10 12.09 8.22 -5.41
N ILE A 11 12.47 8.98 -4.43
CA ILE A 11 11.84 8.91 -3.15
C ILE A 11 10.42 9.40 -3.17
N PRO A 12 10.14 10.56 -3.75
CA PRO A 12 8.76 11.02 -3.81
C PRO A 12 7.87 10.08 -4.58
N GLU A 13 8.36 9.49 -5.64
CA GLU A 13 7.56 8.56 -6.39
C GLU A 13 7.20 7.37 -5.57
N ILE A 14 8.14 6.84 -4.83
CA ILE A 14 7.89 5.71 -3.99
C ILE A 14 6.88 6.07 -2.93
N ASP A 15 7.01 7.24 -2.36
CA ASP A 15 6.09 7.68 -1.34
C ASP A 15 4.68 7.79 -1.87
N GLU A 16 4.52 8.31 -3.07
CA GLU A 16 3.20 8.42 -3.66
C GLU A 16 2.59 7.05 -3.86
N ALA A 17 3.34 6.14 -4.42
CA ALA A 17 2.84 4.81 -4.66
C ALA A 17 2.52 4.10 -3.35
N LEU A 18 3.38 4.26 -2.36
CA LEU A 18 3.16 3.63 -1.07
C LEU A 18 1.91 4.19 -0.41
N MET A 19 1.72 5.49 -0.46
CA MET A 19 0.54 6.09 0.13
C MET A 19 -0.72 5.65 -0.59
N THR A 20 -0.66 5.55 -1.89
CA THR A 20 -1.80 5.07 -2.66
C THR A 20 -2.14 3.64 -2.25
N LEU A 21 -1.15 2.79 -2.13
CA LEU A 21 -1.39 1.42 -1.74
C LEU A 21 -1.90 1.31 -0.33
N LEU A 22 -1.34 2.08 0.59
CA LEU A 22 -1.83 2.08 1.97
C LEU A 22 -3.28 2.51 2.02
N SER A 23 -3.62 3.52 1.26
CA SER A 23 -4.98 4.01 1.21
C SER A 23 -5.93 2.93 0.68
N LEU A 24 -5.53 2.22 -0.36
CA LEU A 24 -6.34 1.15 -0.91
C LEU A 24 -6.46 -0.02 0.05
N LEU A 25 -5.38 -0.37 0.70
CA LEU A 25 -5.42 -1.46 1.67
C LEU A 25 -6.29 -1.09 2.85
N TRP A 26 -6.25 0.17 3.25
CA TRP A 26 -7.12 0.65 4.32
C TRP A 26 -8.58 0.56 3.88
N GLU A 27 -8.86 0.98 2.66
CA GLU A 27 -10.21 0.89 2.13
C GLU A 27 -10.67 -0.55 2.09
N ALA A 28 -9.82 -1.47 1.67
CA ALA A 28 -10.16 -2.87 1.62
C ALA A 28 -10.49 -3.40 3.03
N ALA A 29 -9.74 -2.97 4.01
CA ALA A 29 -9.97 -3.40 5.38
C ALA A 29 -11.29 -2.87 5.90
N GLN A 30 -11.69 -1.68 5.46
CA GLN A 30 -12.93 -1.09 5.91
C GLN A 30 -14.13 -1.70 5.20
N THR A 31 -14.00 -2.01 3.92
CA THR A 31 -15.15 -2.46 3.15
C THR A 31 -15.27 -3.97 3.08
N SER A 32 -14.17 -4.68 3.23
CA SER A 32 -14.18 -6.14 3.13
C SER A 32 -13.31 -6.75 4.21
N PRO A 33 -13.68 -6.57 5.47
CA PRO A 33 -12.86 -7.13 6.53
C PRO A 33 -12.80 -8.65 6.41
N GLY A 34 -11.61 -9.20 6.54
CA GLY A 34 -11.43 -10.63 6.43
C GLY A 34 -11.31 -11.13 5.01
N LYS A 35 -11.44 -10.24 4.03
CA LYS A 35 -11.30 -10.64 2.63
C LYS A 35 -10.32 -9.72 1.95
N PRO A 36 -9.05 -10.05 1.98
CA PRO A 36 -8.04 -9.19 1.37
C PRO A 36 -8.24 -9.09 -0.13
N TRP A 37 -7.96 -7.93 -0.68
CA TRP A 37 -8.08 -7.72 -2.11
C TRP A 37 -6.94 -8.44 -2.82
N SER A 38 -7.24 -8.95 -4.01
CA SER A 38 -6.25 -9.63 -4.81
C SER A 38 -5.22 -8.63 -5.34
N LEU A 39 -4.07 -9.16 -5.73
CA LEU A 39 -3.05 -8.31 -6.33
C LEU A 39 -3.56 -7.68 -7.61
N ALA A 40 -4.35 -8.41 -8.39
CA ALA A 40 -4.88 -7.86 -9.62
C ALA A 40 -5.79 -6.68 -9.35
N LYS A 41 -6.61 -6.77 -8.30
CA LYS A 41 -7.50 -5.68 -7.96
C LYS A 41 -6.71 -4.47 -7.46
N LEU A 42 -5.71 -4.72 -6.65
CA LEU A 42 -4.87 -3.62 -6.16
C LEU A 42 -4.14 -2.94 -7.30
N ARG A 43 -3.64 -3.73 -8.25
CA ARG A 43 -2.93 -3.17 -9.38
C ARG A 43 -3.84 -2.27 -10.19
N LYS A 44 -5.05 -2.73 -10.44
CA LYS A 44 -6.00 -1.94 -11.22
C LYS A 44 -6.40 -0.68 -10.50
N ARG A 45 -6.68 -0.78 -9.22
CA ARG A 45 -7.10 0.38 -8.45
C ARG A 45 -5.99 1.40 -8.32
N ALA A 46 -4.76 0.93 -8.14
CA ALA A 46 -3.63 1.83 -8.00
C ALA A 46 -3.13 2.35 -9.34
N ASP A 47 -3.55 1.70 -10.41
CA ASP A 47 -3.16 2.11 -11.75
C ASP A 47 -1.64 2.07 -11.91
N VAL A 48 -1.04 0.97 -11.50
CA VAL A 48 0.39 0.78 -11.61
C VAL A 48 0.66 -0.56 -12.26
N SER A 49 1.90 -0.77 -12.70
CA SER A 49 2.28 -2.05 -13.25
C SER A 49 2.41 -3.07 -12.11
N MET A 50 2.38 -4.34 -12.47
CA MET A 50 2.52 -5.39 -11.46
C MET A 50 3.87 -5.30 -10.78
N SER A 51 4.92 -4.96 -11.51
CA SER A 51 6.24 -4.88 -10.89
C SER A 51 6.31 -3.71 -9.92
N THR A 52 5.68 -2.59 -10.22
CA THR A 52 5.63 -1.48 -9.29
C THR A 52 4.84 -1.87 -8.05
N LEU A 53 3.70 -2.52 -8.26
CA LEU A 53 2.88 -2.97 -7.15
C LEU A 53 3.66 -3.89 -6.22
N LEU A 54 4.33 -4.89 -6.79
CA LEU A 54 5.08 -5.84 -5.97
C LEU A 54 6.22 -5.18 -5.25
N ARG A 55 6.88 -4.23 -5.90
CA ARG A 55 7.96 -3.53 -5.25
C ARG A 55 7.47 -2.77 -4.04
N CYS A 56 6.35 -2.07 -4.19
CA CYS A 56 5.79 -1.31 -3.08
C CYS A 56 5.28 -2.24 -1.97
N LEU A 57 4.63 -3.33 -2.36
CA LEU A 57 4.14 -4.28 -1.36
C LEU A 57 5.29 -4.90 -0.59
N ASN A 58 6.38 -5.25 -1.29
CA ASN A 58 7.52 -5.80 -0.60
C ASN A 58 8.14 -4.82 0.37
N ALA A 59 8.16 -3.56 0.03
CA ALA A 59 8.66 -2.54 0.94
C ALA A 59 7.77 -2.47 2.18
N LEU A 60 6.47 -2.56 2.00
CA LEU A 60 5.55 -2.52 3.13
C LEU A 60 5.65 -3.79 3.97
N VAL A 61 5.88 -4.93 3.33
CA VAL A 61 6.08 -6.17 4.05
C VAL A 61 7.34 -6.08 4.90
N SER A 62 8.41 -5.54 4.32
CA SER A 62 9.64 -5.38 5.06
C SER A 62 9.49 -4.47 6.26
N ALA A 63 8.61 -3.50 6.15
CA ALA A 63 8.34 -2.60 7.27
C ALA A 63 7.38 -3.20 8.29
N GLY A 64 6.85 -4.39 8.00
CA GLY A 64 5.93 -5.05 8.93
C GLY A 64 4.51 -4.51 8.85
N LEU A 65 4.17 -3.80 7.80
CA LEU A 65 2.87 -3.16 7.69
C LEU A 65 1.87 -3.95 6.86
N VAL A 66 2.34 -4.88 6.06
CA VAL A 66 1.49 -5.63 5.14
C VAL A 66 1.85 -7.11 5.18
N THR A 67 0.84 -7.95 5.03
CA THR A 67 1.03 -9.37 4.85
C THR A 67 0.72 -9.67 3.39
N LEU A 68 1.64 -10.31 2.71
CA LEU A 68 1.51 -10.63 1.30
C LEU A 68 1.48 -12.13 1.13
N VAL A 69 0.47 -12.61 0.42
CA VAL A 69 0.35 -14.03 0.13
C VAL A 69 0.38 -14.18 -1.38
N THR A 70 1.27 -15.01 -1.89
CA THR A 70 1.33 -15.30 -3.31
C THR A 70 1.18 -16.80 -3.52
N ARG A 71 0.59 -17.16 -4.63
CA ARG A 71 0.35 -18.57 -4.95
C ARG A 71 1.16 -18.97 -6.16
N GLU A 72 1.22 -20.26 -6.39
CA GLU A 72 2.04 -20.78 -7.47
C GLU A 72 1.58 -20.30 -8.83
N ASP A 73 0.30 -20.07 -8.98
CA ASP A 73 -0.21 -19.64 -10.28
C ASP A 73 -0.04 -18.16 -10.53
N GLY A 74 0.67 -17.46 -9.66
CA GLY A 74 0.91 -16.04 -9.85
C GLY A 74 -0.12 -15.15 -9.22
N THR A 75 -1.17 -15.70 -8.65
CA THR A 75 -2.17 -14.87 -7.97
C THR A 75 -1.75 -14.66 -6.53
N GLY A 76 -2.44 -13.78 -5.86
CA GLY A 76 -2.14 -13.52 -4.46
C GLY A 76 -3.01 -12.42 -3.93
N ASN A 77 -2.82 -12.11 -2.66
CA ASN A 77 -3.51 -11.02 -2.00
C ASN A 77 -2.59 -10.33 -1.03
N ALA A 78 -2.98 -9.13 -0.66
CA ALA A 78 -2.24 -8.38 0.34
C ALA A 78 -3.22 -7.75 1.30
N GLU A 79 -2.84 -7.67 2.57
CA GLU A 79 -3.68 -7.03 3.56
C GLU A 79 -2.80 -6.37 4.60
N LEU A 80 -3.37 -5.43 5.32
CA LEU A 80 -2.62 -4.74 6.36
C LEU A 80 -2.38 -5.66 7.54
N SER A 81 -1.19 -5.60 8.10
CA SER A 81 -0.91 -6.26 9.37
C SER A 81 -1.52 -5.40 10.48
N VAL A 82 -1.41 -5.85 11.70
CA VAL A 82 -1.87 -5.06 12.84
C VAL A 82 -1.17 -3.72 12.87
N ALA A 83 0.14 -3.73 12.67
CA ALA A 83 0.89 -2.48 12.65
C ALA A 83 0.48 -1.59 11.50
N GLY A 84 0.19 -2.20 10.34
CA GLY A 84 -0.27 -1.43 9.19
C GLY A 84 -1.63 -0.82 9.44
N HIS A 85 -2.50 -1.56 10.09
CA HIS A 85 -3.81 -1.07 10.44
C HIS A 85 -3.70 0.13 11.38
N ASP A 86 -2.84 0.02 12.39
CA ASP A 86 -2.64 1.10 13.33
C ASP A 86 -2.10 2.35 12.65
N LEU A 87 -1.15 2.16 11.76
CA LEU A 87 -0.59 3.28 11.04
C LEU A 87 -1.66 3.96 10.18
N CYS A 88 -2.43 3.18 9.45
CA CYS A 88 -3.46 3.75 8.60
C CYS A 88 -4.53 4.46 9.41
N ALA A 89 -4.87 3.90 10.56
CA ALA A 89 -5.84 4.55 11.41
C ALA A 89 -5.32 5.92 11.85
N ALA A 90 -4.06 6.00 12.16
CA ALA A 90 -3.49 7.27 12.58
C ALA A 90 -3.42 8.26 11.43
N VAL A 91 -3.14 7.77 10.23
CA VAL A 91 -2.93 8.67 9.09
C VAL A 91 -4.26 9.07 8.44
N PHE A 92 -5.16 8.10 8.26
CA PHE A 92 -6.35 8.35 7.47
C PHE A 92 -7.60 8.66 8.29
N SER A 93 -7.62 8.27 9.53
CA SER A 93 -8.80 8.52 10.34
C SER A 93 -8.78 9.81 11.08
N GLN A 94 -7.63 10.37 11.30
CA GLN A 94 -7.60 11.50 12.18
C GLN A 94 -8.14 12.75 11.54
N ALA A 95 -8.09 12.84 10.25
CA ALA A 95 -8.56 14.05 9.61
C ALA A 95 -10.01 14.35 9.94
N PRO A 96 -10.92 13.42 9.78
CA PRO A 96 -12.30 13.71 10.10
C PRO A 96 -12.48 14.03 11.56
N THR A 97 -11.75 13.37 12.37
CA THR A 97 -11.86 13.62 13.77
C THR A 97 -11.39 14.99 14.09
N GLY A 98 -10.30 15.34 13.48
CA GLY A 98 -9.79 16.64 13.73
C GLY A 98 -10.74 17.69 13.32
N GLY A 99 -11.52 17.40 12.33
CA GLY A 99 -12.45 18.34 11.86
C GLY A 99 -13.44 18.74 12.91
N THR A 100 -13.63 17.94 13.83
CA THR A 100 -14.51 18.33 14.87
C THR A 100 -13.83 19.27 15.80
#